data_377728b9922cc52816c4b76674c45018
#
_entry.id   377728b9922cc52816c4b76674c45018
#
_cell.length_a   1.000
_cell.length_b   1.000
_cell.length_c   1.000
_cell.angle_alpha   90.00
_cell.angle_beta   90.00
_cell.angle_gamma   90.00
#
_symmetry.space_group_name_H-M   'P 1'
#
loop_
_entity.id
_entity.type
_entity.pdbx_description
1 polymer ?
#
loop_
_entity_poly.entity_id
_entity_poly.type
_entity_poly.pdbx_seq_one_letter_code
_entity_poly.pdbx_strand_id
1 'polypeptide(L)'
;MNKTLIKGGTIVNEGKSLKADIIIEGDRIKEIVTEGIGNKYDAGSFSSVINAEGAMVLPGVIDSHVHFREPGLTHKADMNSESRAALAGGVTSVFEMPNTKPQTTTIEALREKQAIAKEKMHVNYAFFPGATNSNLDELRQLDIHTVPGIKLFMGSSTGNMLVDREEALDGVFRLAKEMGLPLMAHCEDTGIINHNMERVKEETGLSDPPIQYHPYIRSEEACYQSSALGARLAKKHGTQFHIAHITTARELELLGDNITGEATVAHLLFSKEDYDQKGALIKCNPAIKTRNDRDALRLALNGKLSTIGTDHAPHTLEEKQGGCQNAMSGMPMIQFSLVSMLSLVDKEVISIERLVELMAHNPATLFSVSERGFIRRGYKADLVIVRKGDPWTVTRDCILSKCGWSPVEGKQYNWHVAQTILNGKTAYKNDNGNGNDNYNGNGNGNDISNLIGEPITFRV
;
A
#
# COMPACT_ATOMS: atom_id res chain seq x y z
N MET A 1 27.97 -12.98 -15.29
CA MET A 1 26.81 -12.50 -14.54
C MET A 1 25.67 -13.48 -14.70
N ASN A 2 24.92 -13.77 -13.65
CA ASN A 2 23.77 -14.66 -13.72
C ASN A 2 22.67 -14.03 -14.56
N LYS A 3 22.20 -14.77 -15.57
CA LYS A 3 21.08 -14.33 -16.40
C LYS A 3 19.87 -15.20 -16.11
N THR A 4 18.73 -14.57 -15.92
CA THR A 4 17.43 -15.23 -15.77
C THR A 4 16.54 -14.89 -16.97
N LEU A 5 15.88 -15.90 -17.52
CA LEU A 5 14.88 -15.73 -18.56
C LEU A 5 13.49 -15.95 -17.98
N ILE A 6 12.58 -14.99 -18.13
CA ILE A 6 11.13 -15.18 -17.92
C ILE A 6 10.52 -15.38 -19.30
N LYS A 7 9.97 -16.59 -19.55
CA LYS A 7 9.56 -17.03 -20.88
C LYS A 7 8.05 -17.14 -21.02
N GLY A 8 7.51 -16.61 -22.14
CA GLY A 8 6.14 -16.91 -22.61
C GLY A 8 5.02 -16.19 -21.88
N GLY A 9 5.33 -15.21 -21.00
CA GLY A 9 4.35 -14.47 -20.24
C GLY A 9 3.63 -13.39 -21.04
N THR A 10 2.47 -12.95 -20.54
CA THR A 10 1.82 -11.72 -20.99
C THR A 10 2.29 -10.59 -20.07
N ILE A 11 3.12 -9.71 -20.59
CA ILE A 11 3.59 -8.52 -19.86
C ILE A 11 2.48 -7.48 -19.87
N VAL A 12 2.13 -6.94 -18.70
CA VAL A 12 1.21 -5.81 -18.55
C VAL A 12 2.00 -4.60 -18.07
N ASN A 13 2.19 -3.63 -18.94
CA ASN A 13 3.03 -2.47 -18.66
C ASN A 13 2.62 -1.27 -19.53
N GLU A 14 2.61 -0.07 -18.95
CA GLU A 14 2.36 1.19 -19.64
C GLU A 14 1.09 1.18 -20.52
N GLY A 15 -0.01 0.72 -19.93
CA GLY A 15 -1.34 0.69 -20.56
C GLY A 15 -1.52 -0.38 -21.63
N LYS A 16 -0.59 -1.36 -21.73
CA LYS A 16 -0.61 -2.41 -22.75
C LYS A 16 -0.38 -3.79 -22.14
N SER A 17 -1.01 -4.79 -22.75
CA SER A 17 -0.75 -6.20 -22.52
C SER A 17 -0.15 -6.83 -23.78
N LEU A 18 1.01 -7.44 -23.69
CA LEU A 18 1.68 -8.05 -24.83
C LEU A 18 2.44 -9.34 -24.42
N LYS A 19 2.46 -10.33 -25.30
CA LYS A 19 3.31 -11.52 -25.12
C LYS A 19 4.76 -11.17 -25.39
N ALA A 20 5.62 -11.42 -24.42
CA ALA A 20 7.04 -11.19 -24.53
C ALA A 20 7.81 -12.02 -23.49
N ASP A 21 9.11 -12.16 -23.74
CA ASP A 21 10.05 -12.72 -22.80
C ASP A 21 10.85 -11.58 -22.15
N ILE A 22 11.29 -11.78 -20.90
CA ILE A 22 12.12 -10.80 -20.18
C ILE A 22 13.45 -11.46 -19.84
N ILE A 23 14.55 -10.80 -20.22
CA ILE A 23 15.89 -11.19 -19.81
C ILE A 23 16.33 -10.29 -18.66
N ILE A 24 16.66 -10.90 -17.53
CA ILE A 24 17.24 -10.24 -16.37
C ILE A 24 18.74 -10.55 -16.34
N GLU A 25 19.57 -9.56 -16.09
CA GLU A 25 21.01 -9.71 -15.86
C GLU A 25 21.39 -9.01 -14.55
N GLY A 26 21.80 -9.78 -13.56
CA GLY A 26 22.00 -9.28 -12.20
C GLY A 26 20.66 -8.85 -11.57
N ASP A 27 20.56 -7.58 -11.21
CA ASP A 27 19.38 -6.98 -10.56
C ASP A 27 18.49 -6.17 -11.53
N ARG A 28 18.81 -6.19 -12.86
CA ARG A 28 18.17 -5.31 -13.83
C ARG A 28 17.56 -6.06 -15.01
N ILE A 29 16.51 -5.47 -15.57
CA ILE A 29 15.92 -5.87 -16.85
C ILE A 29 16.90 -5.50 -17.95
N LYS A 30 17.44 -6.51 -18.62
CA LYS A 30 18.37 -6.31 -19.73
C LYS A 30 17.66 -6.09 -21.06
N GLU A 31 16.65 -6.90 -21.33
CA GLU A 31 15.93 -6.89 -22.60
C GLU A 31 14.50 -7.41 -22.44
N ILE A 32 13.58 -6.87 -23.25
CA ILE A 32 12.21 -7.36 -23.43
C ILE A 32 12.10 -7.80 -24.87
N VAL A 33 11.77 -9.07 -25.11
CA VAL A 33 11.77 -9.68 -26.44
C VAL A 33 10.34 -10.02 -26.83
N THR A 34 9.78 -9.26 -27.76
CA THR A 34 8.38 -9.39 -28.22
C THR A 34 8.15 -10.50 -29.25
N GLU A 35 9.19 -10.91 -29.98
CA GLU A 35 9.16 -12.05 -30.87
C GLU A 35 9.82 -13.23 -30.15
N GLY A 36 9.07 -14.26 -29.82
CA GLY A 36 9.52 -15.37 -28.97
C GLY A 36 10.97 -15.81 -29.20
N ILE A 37 11.70 -16.05 -28.14
CA ILE A 37 13.14 -16.40 -28.13
C ILE A 37 13.48 -17.64 -28.99
N GLY A 38 12.49 -18.32 -29.53
CA GLY A 38 12.59 -19.64 -30.18
C GLY A 38 13.85 -19.96 -31.00
N ASN A 39 14.58 -18.93 -31.47
CA ASN A 39 15.80 -19.10 -32.26
C ASN A 39 16.93 -18.09 -31.95
N LYS A 40 16.77 -17.19 -30.97
CA LYS A 40 17.72 -16.08 -30.74
C LYS A 40 18.73 -16.34 -29.63
N TYR A 41 18.40 -17.23 -28.69
CA TYR A 41 19.27 -17.56 -27.56
C TYR A 41 19.28 -19.06 -27.30
N ASP A 42 20.46 -19.61 -27.11
CA ASP A 42 20.63 -20.98 -26.61
C ASP A 42 20.12 -21.05 -25.16
N ALA A 43 19.25 -22.00 -24.85
CA ALA A 43 18.73 -22.22 -23.50
C ALA A 43 19.86 -22.39 -22.45
N GLY A 44 21.01 -22.92 -22.86
CA GLY A 44 22.21 -23.04 -22.03
C GLY A 44 22.87 -21.71 -21.65
N SER A 45 22.45 -20.59 -22.24
CA SER A 45 23.00 -19.26 -21.93
C SER A 45 22.39 -18.59 -20.67
N PHE A 46 21.38 -19.22 -20.05
CA PHE A 46 20.68 -18.73 -18.85
C PHE A 46 20.97 -19.62 -17.64
N SER A 47 21.27 -18.96 -16.50
CA SER A 47 21.43 -19.66 -15.22
C SER A 47 20.10 -20.14 -14.65
N SER A 48 19.00 -19.50 -15.03
CA SER A 48 17.63 -19.83 -14.61
C SER A 48 16.62 -19.47 -15.70
N VAL A 49 15.60 -20.33 -15.85
CA VAL A 49 14.47 -20.09 -16.75
C VAL A 49 13.18 -20.21 -15.95
N ILE A 50 12.40 -19.14 -15.93
CA ILE A 50 11.08 -19.06 -15.29
C ILE A 50 10.03 -19.19 -16.40
N ASN A 51 9.24 -20.27 -16.38
CA ASN A 51 8.13 -20.45 -17.31
C ASN A 51 6.93 -19.61 -16.86
N ALA A 52 6.62 -18.55 -17.60
CA ALA A 52 5.47 -17.69 -17.40
C ALA A 52 4.33 -17.91 -18.42
N GLU A 53 4.38 -19.01 -19.19
CA GLU A 53 3.33 -19.32 -20.17
C GLU A 53 1.95 -19.41 -19.48
N GLY A 54 0.95 -18.72 -20.04
CA GLY A 54 -0.39 -18.61 -19.44
C GLY A 54 -0.48 -17.71 -18.21
N ALA A 55 0.63 -17.08 -17.78
CA ALA A 55 0.65 -16.12 -16.69
C ALA A 55 0.72 -14.69 -17.19
N MET A 56 0.37 -13.75 -16.32
CA MET A 56 0.66 -12.33 -16.50
C MET A 56 1.91 -11.94 -15.69
N VAL A 57 2.76 -11.13 -16.30
CA VAL A 57 3.98 -10.57 -15.68
C VAL A 57 3.75 -9.08 -15.52
N LEU A 58 3.65 -8.64 -14.28
CA LEU A 58 3.39 -7.26 -13.89
C LEU A 58 4.67 -6.66 -13.29
N PRO A 59 4.85 -5.32 -13.33
CA PRO A 59 5.80 -4.65 -12.44
C PRO A 59 5.46 -5.03 -10.99
N GLY A 60 6.46 -5.17 -10.15
CA GLY A 60 6.24 -5.36 -8.72
C GLY A 60 5.42 -4.23 -8.14
N VAL A 61 4.45 -4.58 -7.30
CA VAL A 61 3.56 -3.60 -6.66
C VAL A 61 4.36 -2.67 -5.75
N ILE A 62 4.06 -1.37 -5.81
CA ILE A 62 4.55 -0.34 -4.89
C ILE A 62 3.38 0.04 -3.98
N ASP A 63 3.43 -0.38 -2.73
CA ASP A 63 2.45 0.02 -1.72
C ASP A 63 2.95 1.26 -0.97
N SER A 64 2.38 2.40 -1.30
CA SER A 64 2.80 3.70 -0.75
C SER A 64 2.26 4.00 0.65
N HIS A 65 1.54 3.05 1.29
CA HIS A 65 0.87 3.30 2.56
C HIS A 65 0.84 2.05 3.44
N VAL A 66 1.87 1.87 4.27
CA VAL A 66 1.95 0.74 5.20
C VAL A 66 2.38 1.17 6.60
N HIS A 67 1.99 0.36 7.62
CA HIS A 67 2.35 0.51 9.02
C HIS A 67 2.92 -0.81 9.53
N PHE A 68 4.22 -1.04 9.37
CA PHE A 68 4.90 -2.28 9.79
C PHE A 68 5.20 -2.32 11.30
N ARG A 69 4.77 -1.28 12.03
CA ARG A 69 4.76 -1.24 13.51
C ARG A 69 6.13 -1.22 14.18
N GLU A 70 7.22 -1.23 13.46
CA GLU A 70 8.58 -1.17 14.01
C GLU A 70 9.24 0.17 13.68
N PRO A 71 9.88 0.82 14.68
CA PRO A 71 10.11 0.37 16.05
C PRO A 71 8.92 0.52 17.01
N GLY A 72 9.02 -0.14 18.16
CA GLY A 72 8.25 0.11 19.38
C GLY A 72 6.85 -0.50 19.47
N LEU A 73 6.31 -1.08 18.39
CA LEU A 73 5.00 -1.72 18.38
C LEU A 73 5.08 -3.16 17.83
N THR A 74 6.23 -3.79 18.01
CA THR A 74 6.58 -5.09 17.43
C THR A 74 5.78 -6.29 17.97
N HIS A 75 5.00 -6.09 19.04
CA HIS A 75 4.04 -7.09 19.48
C HIS A 75 2.90 -7.31 18.48
N LYS A 76 2.57 -6.31 17.65
CA LYS A 76 1.52 -6.39 16.63
C LYS A 76 2.04 -6.92 15.31
N ALA A 77 3.20 -6.39 14.88
CA ALA A 77 3.84 -6.66 13.60
C ALA A 77 5.28 -6.12 13.60
N ASP A 78 6.12 -6.58 12.71
CA ASP A 78 7.48 -6.08 12.53
C ASP A 78 7.91 -6.07 11.05
N MET A 79 9.02 -5.42 10.75
CA MET A 79 9.51 -5.29 9.37
C MET A 79 9.80 -6.64 8.72
N ASN A 80 10.25 -7.64 9.49
CA ASN A 80 10.54 -8.97 8.97
C ASN A 80 9.24 -9.68 8.53
N SER A 81 8.27 -9.80 9.44
CA SER A 81 7.02 -10.53 9.18
C SER A 81 6.19 -9.88 8.06
N GLU A 82 6.03 -8.55 8.11
CA GLU A 82 5.15 -7.85 7.18
C GLU A 82 5.77 -7.71 5.78
N SER A 83 7.10 -7.61 5.69
CA SER A 83 7.76 -7.63 4.37
C SER A 83 7.71 -9.01 3.70
N ARG A 84 7.68 -10.12 4.46
CA ARG A 84 7.39 -11.45 3.92
C ARG A 84 5.96 -11.58 3.43
N ALA A 85 5.00 -11.07 4.20
CA ALA A 85 3.60 -11.01 3.77
C ALA A 85 3.44 -10.17 2.50
N ALA A 86 4.18 -9.06 2.38
CA ALA A 86 4.23 -8.23 1.19
C ALA A 86 4.72 -8.99 -0.04
N LEU A 87 5.86 -9.72 0.07
CA LEU A 87 6.39 -10.54 -1.02
C LEU A 87 5.40 -11.60 -1.50
N ALA A 88 4.72 -12.28 -0.57
CA ALA A 88 3.69 -13.26 -0.90
C ALA A 88 2.48 -12.63 -1.60
N GLY A 89 2.23 -11.34 -1.36
CA GLY A 89 1.21 -10.54 -2.04
C GLY A 89 1.65 -9.90 -3.37
N GLY A 90 2.90 -10.11 -3.82
CA GLY A 90 3.41 -9.49 -5.04
C GLY A 90 3.89 -8.04 -4.86
N VAL A 91 3.97 -7.57 -3.62
CA VAL A 91 4.48 -6.23 -3.29
C VAL A 91 5.99 -6.29 -3.16
N THR A 92 6.69 -5.48 -3.95
CA THR A 92 8.15 -5.43 -3.98
C THR A 92 8.72 -4.18 -3.34
N SER A 93 7.89 -3.15 -3.14
CA SER A 93 8.31 -1.86 -2.58
C SER A 93 7.25 -1.31 -1.66
N VAL A 94 7.66 -0.75 -0.53
CA VAL A 94 6.74 -0.17 0.46
C VAL A 94 7.21 1.19 0.95
N PHE A 95 6.25 2.09 1.26
CA PHE A 95 6.52 3.35 1.95
C PHE A 95 5.84 3.28 3.32
N GLU A 96 6.66 3.26 4.35
CA GLU A 96 6.20 3.04 5.72
C GLU A 96 5.96 4.36 6.45
N MET A 97 4.89 4.40 7.21
CA MET A 97 4.37 5.60 7.87
C MET A 97 5.11 5.95 9.17
N PRO A 98 5.11 7.23 9.58
CA PRO A 98 5.92 7.71 10.69
C PRO A 98 5.37 7.44 12.08
N ASN A 99 4.16 6.92 12.24
CA ASN A 99 3.48 6.76 13.54
C ASN A 99 3.91 5.52 14.34
N THR A 100 5.20 5.33 14.46
CA THR A 100 5.89 4.30 15.27
C THR A 100 6.23 4.83 16.70
N LYS A 101 6.95 4.07 17.51
CA LYS A 101 7.44 4.49 18.84
C LYS A 101 8.95 4.22 18.96
N PRO A 102 9.79 5.25 18.88
CA PRO A 102 9.45 6.67 18.69
C PRO A 102 8.82 6.96 17.33
N GLN A 103 8.14 8.11 17.22
CA GLN A 103 7.61 8.61 15.95
C GLN A 103 8.76 9.09 15.04
N THR A 104 8.64 8.88 13.73
CA THR A 104 9.66 9.31 12.75
C THR A 104 9.46 10.80 12.40
N THR A 105 9.73 11.69 13.37
CA THR A 105 9.53 13.14 13.26
C THR A 105 10.83 13.93 13.36
N THR A 106 11.96 13.25 13.51
CA THR A 106 13.31 13.80 13.52
C THR A 106 14.21 13.06 12.55
N ILE A 107 15.31 13.68 12.14
CA ILE A 107 16.33 13.05 11.28
C ILE A 107 16.95 11.83 11.98
N GLU A 108 17.16 11.91 13.28
CA GLU A 108 17.71 10.81 14.07
C GLU A 108 16.78 9.59 14.05
N ALA A 109 15.49 9.77 14.36
CA ALA A 109 14.50 8.69 14.32
C ALA A 109 14.37 8.07 12.91
N LEU A 110 14.47 8.88 11.85
CA LEU A 110 14.49 8.40 10.47
C LEU A 110 15.70 7.50 10.20
N ARG A 111 16.91 7.92 10.62
CA ARG A 111 18.15 7.14 10.46
C ARG A 111 18.11 5.84 11.24
N GLU A 112 17.63 5.86 12.47
CA GLU A 112 17.46 4.66 13.29
C GLU A 112 16.51 3.65 12.61
N LYS A 113 15.39 4.13 12.09
CA LYS A 113 14.40 3.30 11.38
C LYS A 113 15.00 2.71 10.10
N GLN A 114 15.77 3.48 9.33
CA GLN A 114 16.52 3.00 8.16
C GLN A 114 17.55 1.93 8.52
N ALA A 115 18.23 2.08 9.66
CA ALA A 115 19.21 1.10 10.14
C ALA A 115 18.53 -0.24 10.50
N ILE A 116 17.35 -0.21 11.14
CA ILE A 116 16.56 -1.42 11.43
C ILE A 116 16.13 -2.10 10.12
N ALA A 117 15.64 -1.32 9.17
CA ALA A 117 15.16 -1.85 7.89
C ALA A 117 16.25 -2.53 7.07
N LYS A 118 17.47 -1.99 7.08
CA LYS A 118 18.64 -2.57 6.40
C LYS A 118 18.93 -4.01 6.79
N GLU A 119 18.56 -4.41 8.01
CA GLU A 119 18.78 -5.75 8.53
C GLU A 119 17.56 -6.66 8.42
N LYS A 120 16.34 -6.08 8.37
CA LYS A 120 15.10 -6.85 8.56
C LYS A 120 14.15 -6.82 7.37
N MET A 121 14.28 -5.84 6.48
CA MET A 121 13.30 -5.62 5.43
C MET A 121 13.56 -6.54 4.24
N HIS A 122 12.59 -7.36 3.87
CA HIS A 122 12.67 -8.28 2.73
C HIS A 122 12.12 -7.70 1.42
N VAL A 123 11.51 -6.52 1.45
CA VAL A 123 11.08 -5.73 0.29
C VAL A 123 11.88 -4.43 0.22
N ASN A 124 11.90 -3.77 -0.94
CA ASN A 124 12.47 -2.43 -1.06
C ASN A 124 11.63 -1.44 -0.24
N TYR A 125 12.27 -0.46 0.36
CA TYR A 125 11.61 0.37 1.37
C TYR A 125 12.00 1.84 1.31
N ALA A 126 11.06 2.67 1.73
CA ALA A 126 11.27 4.06 2.09
C ALA A 126 10.40 4.42 3.29
N PHE A 127 10.72 5.53 3.95
CA PHE A 127 10.03 5.99 5.14
C PHE A 127 9.57 7.42 4.96
N PHE A 128 8.29 7.68 5.28
CA PHE A 128 7.81 9.04 5.39
C PHE A 128 8.26 9.67 6.71
N PRO A 129 8.95 10.82 6.69
CA PRO A 129 9.03 11.69 7.86
C PRO A 129 7.67 12.30 8.13
N GLY A 130 7.30 12.41 9.40
CA GLY A 130 6.04 12.98 9.85
C GLY A 130 6.16 14.46 10.21
N ALA A 131 5.22 15.27 9.73
CA ALA A 131 5.07 16.66 10.19
C ALA A 131 4.42 16.72 11.57
N THR A 132 4.79 17.73 12.35
CA THR A 132 4.19 18.10 13.62
C THR A 132 3.97 19.61 13.68
N ASN A 133 3.30 20.08 14.74
CA ASN A 133 3.12 21.53 14.96
C ASN A 133 4.44 22.32 15.18
N SER A 134 5.61 21.63 15.28
CA SER A 134 6.86 22.29 15.73
C SER A 134 8.15 21.78 15.08
N ASN A 135 8.09 20.88 14.07
CA ASN A 135 9.31 20.27 13.52
C ASN A 135 9.70 20.72 12.10
N LEU A 136 9.25 21.90 11.65
CA LEU A 136 9.58 22.41 10.32
C LEU A 136 11.08 22.50 10.06
N ASP A 137 11.89 22.84 11.08
CA ASP A 137 13.34 22.95 10.95
C ASP A 137 14.02 21.58 10.78
N GLU A 138 13.47 20.53 11.37
CA GLU A 138 13.86 19.14 11.11
C GLU A 138 13.55 18.73 9.68
N LEU A 139 12.32 19.01 9.22
CA LEU A 139 11.89 18.67 7.87
C LEU A 139 12.73 19.36 6.78
N ARG A 140 13.24 20.58 7.03
CA ARG A 140 14.15 21.29 6.11
C ARG A 140 15.48 20.58 5.88
N GLN A 141 15.90 19.71 6.80
CA GLN A 141 17.17 18.99 6.74
C GLN A 141 17.04 17.63 6.06
N LEU A 142 15.86 17.25 5.59
CA LEU A 142 15.66 15.97 4.89
C LEU A 142 16.49 15.90 3.62
N ASP A 143 17.11 14.74 3.40
CA ASP A 143 17.66 14.39 2.10
C ASP A 143 16.49 13.93 1.19
N ILE A 144 16.10 14.79 0.28
CA ILE A 144 14.96 14.59 -0.63
C ILE A 144 15.12 13.37 -1.55
N HIS A 145 16.34 12.86 -1.74
CA HIS A 145 16.60 11.65 -2.52
C HIS A 145 16.33 10.36 -1.76
N THR A 146 16.08 10.42 -0.44
CA THR A 146 15.93 9.24 0.43
C THR A 146 14.53 9.11 1.04
N VAL A 147 13.63 10.08 0.81
CA VAL A 147 12.28 10.09 1.34
C VAL A 147 11.24 10.24 0.22
N PRO A 148 10.08 9.58 0.30
CA PRO A 148 9.05 9.68 -0.74
C PRO A 148 8.28 11.01 -0.69
N GLY A 149 8.32 11.71 0.43
CA GLY A 149 7.57 12.92 0.69
C GLY A 149 7.47 13.19 2.18
N ILE A 150 6.54 14.03 2.58
CA ILE A 150 6.22 14.34 3.97
C ILE A 150 4.83 13.77 4.30
N LYS A 151 4.69 13.09 5.46
CA LYS A 151 3.38 12.65 5.95
C LYS A 151 2.80 13.66 6.92
N LEU A 152 1.54 14.00 6.71
CA LEU A 152 0.75 14.93 7.51
C LEU A 152 -0.48 14.23 8.09
N PHE A 153 -0.80 14.50 9.35
CA PHE A 153 -2.06 14.10 9.99
C PHE A 153 -2.85 15.35 10.32
N MET A 154 -3.90 15.61 9.55
CA MET A 154 -4.79 16.79 9.70
C MET A 154 -6.03 16.48 10.56
N GLY A 155 -5.93 15.53 11.45
CA GLY A 155 -7.00 15.11 12.35
C GLY A 155 -6.68 13.81 13.04
N SER A 156 -7.44 13.49 14.05
CA SER A 156 -7.53 12.24 14.82
C SER A 156 -6.43 11.20 14.61
N SER A 157 -5.20 11.56 14.91
CA SER A 157 -4.05 10.65 14.86
C SER A 157 -3.67 10.20 16.27
N THR A 158 -2.96 9.08 16.35
CA THR A 158 -2.35 8.61 17.59
C THR A 158 -1.07 9.38 17.90
N GLY A 159 -0.96 9.96 19.09
CA GLY A 159 0.24 10.66 19.59
C GLY A 159 0.34 12.13 19.14
N ASN A 160 1.56 12.70 19.23
CA ASN A 160 1.81 14.14 18.98
C ASN A 160 1.97 14.50 17.50
N MET A 161 1.44 13.70 16.57
CA MET A 161 1.59 13.95 15.14
C MET A 161 0.43 14.73 14.51
N LEU A 162 -0.55 15.11 15.31
CA LEU A 162 -1.63 15.98 14.83
C LEU A 162 -1.05 17.36 14.52
N VAL A 163 -1.30 17.85 13.31
CA VAL A 163 -1.03 19.25 12.93
C VAL A 163 -2.38 19.92 12.77
N ASP A 164 -2.74 20.71 13.78
CA ASP A 164 -4.05 21.38 13.91
C ASP A 164 -3.94 22.91 14.02
N ARG A 165 -2.72 23.44 14.19
CA ARG A 165 -2.49 24.87 14.19
C ARG A 165 -2.39 25.39 12.75
N GLU A 166 -3.16 26.42 12.43
CA GLU A 166 -3.23 27.00 11.09
C GLU A 166 -1.86 27.42 10.55
N GLU A 167 -1.04 28.08 11.38
CA GLU A 167 0.32 28.50 11.02
C GLU A 167 1.25 27.30 10.70
N ALA A 168 1.13 26.21 11.47
CA ALA A 168 1.91 25.02 11.25
C ALA A 168 1.48 24.30 9.95
N LEU A 169 0.17 24.19 9.71
CA LEU A 169 -0.35 23.66 8.45
C LEU A 169 0.15 24.46 7.26
N ASP A 170 -0.02 25.78 7.28
CA ASP A 170 0.47 26.67 6.20
C ASP A 170 1.97 26.51 5.97
N GLY A 171 2.76 26.42 7.06
CA GLY A 171 4.20 26.21 7.01
C GLY A 171 4.59 24.87 6.37
N VAL A 172 3.89 23.77 6.69
CA VAL A 172 4.17 22.42 6.13
C VAL A 172 3.87 22.41 4.63
N PHE A 173 2.73 22.96 4.18
CA PHE A 173 2.39 23.02 2.75
C PHE A 173 3.41 23.84 1.97
N ARG A 174 3.79 25.02 2.49
CA ARG A 174 4.82 25.85 1.88
C ARG A 174 6.16 25.13 1.79
N LEU A 175 6.60 24.51 2.89
CA LEU A 175 7.88 23.79 2.94
C LEU A 175 7.92 22.63 1.95
N ALA A 176 6.87 21.81 1.90
CA ALA A 176 6.78 20.69 0.94
C ALA A 176 6.94 21.21 -0.50
N LYS A 177 6.32 22.33 -0.85
CA LYS A 177 6.49 22.98 -2.16
C LYS A 177 7.91 23.47 -2.40
N GLU A 178 8.51 24.15 -1.42
CA GLU A 178 9.89 24.65 -1.51
C GLU A 178 10.89 23.52 -1.74
N MET A 179 10.66 22.36 -1.12
CA MET A 179 11.52 21.16 -1.26
C MET A 179 11.20 20.31 -2.48
N GLY A 180 10.10 20.58 -3.20
CA GLY A 180 9.64 19.75 -4.32
C GLY A 180 9.12 18.38 -3.89
N LEU A 181 8.78 18.18 -2.62
CA LEU A 181 8.31 16.91 -2.06
C LEU A 181 6.78 16.81 -2.09
N PRO A 182 6.23 15.63 -2.45
CA PRO A 182 4.81 15.35 -2.23
C PRO A 182 4.45 15.42 -0.74
N LEU A 183 3.27 16.00 -0.45
CA LEU A 183 2.68 16.01 0.89
C LEU A 183 1.52 15.03 0.93
N MET A 184 1.67 13.91 1.63
CA MET A 184 0.63 12.90 1.81
C MET A 184 -0.08 13.11 3.14
N ALA A 185 -1.41 13.24 3.14
CA ALA A 185 -2.16 13.56 4.36
C ALA A 185 -3.29 12.58 4.67
N HIS A 186 -3.41 12.27 5.96
CA HIS A 186 -4.62 11.74 6.57
C HIS A 186 -5.54 12.92 6.90
N CYS A 187 -6.76 12.91 6.37
CA CYS A 187 -7.69 14.04 6.45
C CYS A 187 -9.00 13.63 7.12
N GLU A 188 -9.15 14.01 8.41
CA GLU A 188 -10.40 13.90 9.16
C GLU A 188 -10.49 15.07 10.16
N ASP A 189 -11.65 15.69 10.29
CA ASP A 189 -11.88 16.77 11.25
C ASP A 189 -12.14 16.23 12.66
N THR A 190 -11.22 16.49 13.58
CA THR A 190 -11.28 16.02 14.97
C THR A 190 -12.47 16.61 15.73
N GLY A 191 -12.84 17.86 15.46
CA GLY A 191 -13.97 18.52 16.12
C GLY A 191 -15.29 17.84 15.77
N ILE A 192 -15.51 17.56 14.49
CA ILE A 192 -16.70 16.84 14.02
C ILE A 192 -16.73 15.41 14.57
N ILE A 193 -15.60 14.71 14.57
CA ILE A 193 -15.53 13.33 15.12
C ILE A 193 -15.88 13.32 16.61
N ASN A 194 -15.31 14.22 17.40
CA ASN A 194 -15.57 14.28 18.82
C ASN A 194 -17.03 14.62 19.11
N HIS A 195 -17.60 15.62 18.42
CA HIS A 195 -19.01 15.96 18.54
C HIS A 195 -19.93 14.76 18.19
N ASN A 196 -19.65 14.06 17.11
CA ASN A 196 -20.41 12.89 16.70
C ASN A 196 -20.27 11.74 17.71
N MET A 197 -19.08 11.52 18.28
CA MET A 197 -18.86 10.50 19.31
C MET A 197 -19.69 10.76 20.57
N GLU A 198 -19.69 12.01 21.06
CA GLU A 198 -20.50 12.39 22.23
C GLU A 198 -21.99 12.21 21.94
N ARG A 199 -22.48 12.66 20.79
CA ARG A 199 -23.87 12.45 20.38
C ARG A 199 -24.24 10.96 20.36
N VAL A 200 -23.41 10.10 19.79
CA VAL A 200 -23.69 8.66 19.72
C VAL A 200 -23.66 8.02 21.11
N LYS A 201 -22.76 8.45 22.00
CA LYS A 201 -22.76 8.01 23.41
C LYS A 201 -24.04 8.41 24.12
N GLU A 202 -24.53 9.63 23.92
CA GLU A 202 -25.81 10.09 24.47
C GLU A 202 -26.99 9.27 23.93
N GLU A 203 -27.06 9.07 22.61
CA GLU A 203 -28.13 8.29 21.96
C GLU A 203 -28.17 6.82 22.41
N THR A 204 -27.01 6.21 22.60
CA THR A 204 -26.89 4.78 22.95
C THR A 204 -26.86 4.52 24.45
N GLY A 205 -26.51 5.53 25.28
CA GLY A 205 -26.24 5.36 26.70
C GLY A 205 -24.97 4.55 27.00
N LEU A 206 -24.09 4.33 26.01
CA LEU A 206 -22.92 3.47 26.16
C LEU A 206 -21.62 4.29 26.03
N SER A 207 -20.63 3.99 26.87
CA SER A 207 -19.30 4.59 26.82
C SER A 207 -18.49 4.09 25.63
N ASP A 208 -18.78 2.88 25.13
CA ASP A 208 -18.19 2.28 23.92
C ASP A 208 -19.32 1.86 22.97
N PRO A 209 -19.79 2.76 22.11
CA PRO A 209 -20.88 2.47 21.16
C PRO A 209 -20.54 1.31 20.22
N PRO A 210 -21.56 0.54 19.78
CA PRO A 210 -21.39 -0.53 18.81
C PRO A 210 -20.67 -0.09 17.54
N ILE A 211 -19.89 -0.99 16.95
CA ILE A 211 -19.01 -0.67 15.81
C ILE A 211 -19.76 -0.15 14.57
N GLN A 212 -21.04 -0.47 14.43
CA GLN A 212 -21.91 0.02 13.34
C GLN A 212 -22.05 1.55 13.33
N TYR A 213 -21.79 2.21 14.48
CA TYR A 213 -21.79 3.67 14.56
C TYR A 213 -20.48 4.32 14.07
N HIS A 214 -19.42 3.52 13.82
CA HIS A 214 -18.13 4.04 13.42
C HIS A 214 -18.18 4.96 12.18
N PRO A 215 -18.89 4.62 11.08
CA PRO A 215 -19.04 5.51 9.91
C PRO A 215 -19.90 6.76 10.17
N TYR A 216 -20.70 6.80 11.23
CA TYR A 216 -21.43 8.02 11.62
C TYR A 216 -20.56 8.95 12.47
N ILE A 217 -19.71 8.38 13.33
CA ILE A 217 -18.76 9.12 14.14
C ILE A 217 -17.68 9.72 13.25
N ARG A 218 -17.04 8.90 12.41
CA ARG A 218 -16.07 9.33 11.39
C ARG A 218 -16.79 9.50 10.05
N SER A 219 -17.60 10.55 10.03
CA SER A 219 -18.57 10.83 8.97
C SER A 219 -17.93 11.29 7.66
N GLU A 220 -18.72 11.29 6.59
CA GLU A 220 -18.38 11.92 5.32
C GLU A 220 -17.96 13.39 5.52
N GLU A 221 -18.73 14.13 6.34
CA GLU A 221 -18.45 15.55 6.61
C GLU A 221 -17.07 15.75 7.28
N ALA A 222 -16.70 14.87 8.23
CA ALA A 222 -15.40 14.93 8.87
C ALA A 222 -14.24 14.74 7.87
N CYS A 223 -14.38 13.81 6.92
CA CYS A 223 -13.42 13.59 5.86
C CYS A 223 -13.37 14.79 4.90
N TYR A 224 -14.53 15.23 4.41
CA TYR A 224 -14.60 16.28 3.41
C TYR A 224 -14.07 17.63 3.91
N GLN A 225 -14.42 18.06 5.12
CA GLN A 225 -13.97 19.33 5.68
C GLN A 225 -12.44 19.40 5.80
N SER A 226 -11.82 18.33 6.27
CA SER A 226 -10.37 18.25 6.39
C SER A 226 -9.69 18.14 5.02
N SER A 227 -10.19 17.31 4.12
CA SER A 227 -9.67 17.20 2.75
C SER A 227 -9.80 18.50 1.96
N ALA A 228 -10.92 19.23 2.12
CA ALA A 228 -11.14 20.53 1.48
C ALA A 228 -10.19 21.61 2.04
N LEU A 229 -9.90 21.60 3.35
CA LEU A 229 -8.88 22.47 3.95
C LEU A 229 -7.51 22.20 3.33
N GLY A 230 -7.09 20.93 3.27
CA GLY A 230 -5.83 20.54 2.63
C GLY A 230 -5.77 20.95 1.16
N ALA A 231 -6.85 20.74 0.41
CA ALA A 231 -6.96 21.16 -0.98
C ALA A 231 -6.82 22.67 -1.19
N ARG A 232 -7.40 23.48 -0.30
CA ARG A 232 -7.23 24.96 -0.34
C ARG A 232 -5.78 25.37 -0.10
N LEU A 233 -5.13 24.76 0.90
CA LEU A 233 -3.72 25.05 1.20
C LEU A 233 -2.79 24.58 0.06
N ALA A 234 -3.06 23.44 -0.53
CA ALA A 234 -2.32 22.93 -1.67
C ALA A 234 -2.42 23.88 -2.89
N LYS A 235 -3.61 24.39 -3.19
CA LYS A 235 -3.82 25.38 -4.25
C LYS A 235 -3.14 26.70 -3.93
N LYS A 236 -3.21 27.17 -2.68
CA LYS A 236 -2.57 28.41 -2.22
C LYS A 236 -1.06 28.40 -2.46
N HIS A 237 -0.39 27.29 -2.13
CA HIS A 237 1.06 27.16 -2.20
C HIS A 237 1.57 26.49 -3.47
N GLY A 238 0.71 25.85 -4.27
CA GLY A 238 1.10 25.01 -5.42
C GLY A 238 1.78 23.71 -4.99
N THR A 239 1.48 23.19 -3.81
CA THR A 239 2.03 21.97 -3.24
C THR A 239 1.44 20.75 -3.92
N GLN A 240 2.27 19.77 -4.28
CA GLN A 240 1.78 18.46 -4.71
C GLN A 240 1.18 17.73 -3.50
N PHE A 241 -0.14 17.69 -3.44
CA PHE A 241 -0.89 17.18 -2.31
C PHE A 241 -1.54 15.84 -2.65
N HIS A 242 -1.28 14.84 -1.82
CA HIS A 242 -1.84 13.50 -1.99
C HIS A 242 -2.75 13.16 -0.80
N ILE A 243 -4.05 13.09 -1.04
CA ILE A 243 -5.02 12.70 -0.02
C ILE A 243 -4.98 11.19 0.11
N ALA A 244 -4.52 10.70 1.26
CA ALA A 244 -4.49 9.29 1.59
C ALA A 244 -5.92 8.75 1.77
N HIS A 245 -6.12 7.46 1.51
CA HIS A 245 -7.34 6.67 1.82
C HIS A 245 -8.66 7.46 1.65
N ILE A 246 -8.90 8.05 0.48
CA ILE A 246 -10.21 8.66 0.14
C ILE A 246 -11.32 7.62 0.36
N THR A 247 -12.36 8.02 1.07
CA THR A 247 -13.44 7.11 1.48
C THR A 247 -14.83 7.53 1.03
N THR A 248 -15.00 8.72 0.51
CA THR A 248 -16.31 9.27 0.15
C THR A 248 -16.37 9.72 -1.29
N ALA A 249 -17.56 9.63 -1.90
CA ALA A 249 -17.82 10.14 -3.24
C ALA A 249 -17.55 11.65 -3.34
N ARG A 250 -17.86 12.39 -2.29
CA ARG A 250 -17.73 13.85 -2.23
C ARG A 250 -16.26 14.30 -2.27
N GLU A 251 -15.35 13.58 -1.62
CA GLU A 251 -13.92 13.91 -1.66
C GLU A 251 -13.32 13.81 -3.06
N LEU A 252 -13.87 12.98 -3.95
CA LEU A 252 -13.43 12.86 -5.34
C LEU A 252 -13.54 14.16 -6.13
N GLU A 253 -14.39 15.11 -5.69
CA GLU A 253 -14.56 16.42 -6.32
C GLU A 253 -13.35 17.33 -6.10
N LEU A 254 -12.56 17.05 -5.06
CA LEU A 254 -11.37 17.84 -4.69
C LEU A 254 -10.15 17.51 -5.56
N LEU A 255 -10.16 16.34 -6.25
CA LEU A 255 -9.03 15.84 -7.02
C LEU A 255 -8.90 16.55 -8.37
N GLY A 256 -7.67 16.82 -8.75
CA GLY A 256 -7.27 17.47 -10.00
C GLY A 256 -6.04 18.36 -9.79
N ASP A 257 -5.46 18.86 -10.88
CA ASP A 257 -4.26 19.71 -10.87
C ASP A 257 -3.12 19.10 -10.02
N ASN A 258 -2.76 19.77 -8.93
CA ASN A 258 -1.74 19.33 -7.99
C ASN A 258 -2.28 18.52 -6.81
N ILE A 259 -3.54 18.06 -6.88
CA ILE A 259 -4.21 17.27 -5.83
C ILE A 259 -4.52 15.89 -6.37
N THR A 260 -3.91 14.87 -5.80
CA THR A 260 -4.10 13.46 -6.12
C THR A 260 -4.75 12.72 -4.96
N GLY A 261 -5.28 11.54 -5.20
CA GLY A 261 -5.91 10.75 -4.15
C GLY A 261 -5.63 9.27 -4.25
N GLU A 262 -5.51 8.64 -3.08
CA GLU A 262 -5.38 7.21 -2.88
C GLU A 262 -6.71 6.60 -2.48
N ALA A 263 -7.07 5.45 -3.07
CA ALA A 263 -8.05 4.55 -2.47
C ALA A 263 -7.32 3.38 -1.80
N THR A 264 -7.84 2.88 -0.68
CA THR A 264 -7.29 1.65 -0.11
C THR A 264 -8.09 0.43 -0.53
N VAL A 265 -7.41 -0.71 -0.55
CA VAL A 265 -8.02 -2.01 -0.83
C VAL A 265 -9.25 -2.25 0.04
N ALA A 266 -9.19 -1.87 1.33
CA ALA A 266 -10.30 -2.03 2.26
C ALA A 266 -11.55 -1.22 1.85
N HIS A 267 -11.39 0.05 1.49
CA HIS A 267 -12.49 0.92 1.07
C HIS A 267 -13.07 0.55 -0.30
N LEU A 268 -12.29 -0.14 -1.14
CA LEU A 268 -12.75 -0.71 -2.42
C LEU A 268 -13.50 -2.03 -2.24
N LEU A 269 -13.26 -2.76 -1.14
CA LEU A 269 -13.89 -4.07 -0.90
C LEU A 269 -15.15 -3.98 -0.06
N PHE A 270 -15.09 -3.25 1.06
CA PHE A 270 -16.09 -3.25 2.11
C PHE A 270 -17.02 -2.03 2.03
N SER A 271 -18.18 -2.17 2.63
CA SER A 271 -19.16 -1.12 2.88
C SER A 271 -19.67 -1.20 4.33
N LYS A 272 -20.38 -0.20 4.83
CA LYS A 272 -20.81 -0.14 6.23
C LYS A 272 -21.67 -1.33 6.67
N GLU A 273 -22.34 -1.98 5.72
CA GLU A 273 -23.14 -3.18 5.98
C GLU A 273 -22.27 -4.37 6.42
N ASP A 274 -21.00 -4.38 6.02
CA ASP A 274 -20.06 -5.46 6.39
C ASP A 274 -19.67 -5.43 7.88
N TYR A 275 -19.92 -4.31 8.59
CA TYR A 275 -19.72 -4.26 10.05
C TYR A 275 -20.61 -5.25 10.80
N ASP A 276 -21.78 -5.61 10.26
CA ASP A 276 -22.70 -6.57 10.90
C ASP A 276 -22.09 -7.98 11.00
N GLN A 277 -21.28 -8.37 9.98
CA GLN A 277 -20.67 -9.69 9.93
C GLN A 277 -19.21 -9.69 10.45
N LYS A 278 -18.46 -8.64 10.13
CA LYS A 278 -17.02 -8.57 10.41
C LYS A 278 -16.68 -7.79 11.69
N GLY A 279 -17.64 -7.05 12.22
CA GLY A 279 -17.43 -6.30 13.45
C GLY A 279 -16.24 -5.34 13.36
N ALA A 280 -15.50 -5.24 14.45
CA ALA A 280 -14.32 -4.39 14.54
C ALA A 280 -13.12 -4.87 13.69
N LEU A 281 -13.15 -6.06 13.10
CA LEU A 281 -12.08 -6.52 12.21
C LEU A 281 -11.89 -5.60 11.00
N ILE A 282 -12.96 -4.92 10.53
CA ILE A 282 -12.87 -3.94 9.45
C ILE A 282 -12.87 -2.48 9.95
N LYS A 283 -12.67 -2.25 11.25
CA LYS A 283 -12.47 -0.89 11.78
C LYS A 283 -11.16 -0.32 11.31
N CYS A 284 -11.22 0.79 10.58
CA CYS A 284 -10.08 1.60 10.13
C CYS A 284 -10.42 3.10 10.21
N ASN A 285 -9.46 3.95 10.02
CA ASN A 285 -9.61 5.39 9.98
C ASN A 285 -9.01 5.94 8.66
N PRO A 286 -9.83 6.60 7.82
CA PRO A 286 -11.26 6.87 7.97
C PRO A 286 -12.11 5.61 7.96
N ALA A 287 -13.31 5.68 8.54
CA ALA A 287 -14.23 4.54 8.61
C ALA A 287 -14.66 4.06 7.22
N ILE A 288 -14.93 2.76 7.08
CA ILE A 288 -15.62 2.21 5.92
C ILE A 288 -17.01 2.88 5.81
N LYS A 289 -17.32 3.46 4.65
CA LYS A 289 -18.53 4.25 4.40
C LYS A 289 -19.64 3.43 3.74
N THR A 290 -20.56 4.12 3.11
CA THR A 290 -21.73 3.51 2.46
C THR A 290 -21.34 2.70 1.21
N ARG A 291 -22.26 1.85 0.75
CA ARG A 291 -22.14 1.16 -0.53
C ARG A 291 -21.99 2.13 -1.70
N ASN A 292 -22.72 3.25 -1.65
CA ASN A 292 -22.63 4.28 -2.69
C ASN A 292 -21.24 4.91 -2.74
N ASP A 293 -20.62 5.18 -1.60
CA ASP A 293 -19.26 5.69 -1.54
C ASP A 293 -18.25 4.67 -2.12
N ARG A 294 -18.33 3.40 -1.69
CA ARG A 294 -17.50 2.33 -2.24
C ARG A 294 -17.63 2.23 -3.77
N ASP A 295 -18.86 2.26 -4.29
CA ASP A 295 -19.12 2.09 -5.72
C ASP A 295 -18.66 3.34 -6.49
N ALA A 296 -18.77 4.54 -5.91
CA ALA A 296 -18.17 5.76 -6.47
C ALA A 296 -16.63 5.70 -6.52
N LEU A 297 -15.98 5.17 -5.47
CA LEU A 297 -14.53 4.95 -5.47
C LEU A 297 -14.11 3.95 -6.57
N ARG A 298 -14.87 2.85 -6.73
CA ARG A 298 -14.63 1.87 -7.80
C ARG A 298 -14.73 2.50 -9.19
N LEU A 299 -15.74 3.33 -9.42
CA LEU A 299 -15.86 4.06 -10.68
C LEU A 299 -14.69 5.02 -10.90
N ALA A 300 -14.26 5.70 -9.84
CA ALA A 300 -13.15 6.66 -9.87
C ALA A 300 -11.77 6.02 -10.13
N LEU A 301 -11.61 4.70 -9.98
CA LEU A 301 -10.40 3.98 -10.40
C LEU A 301 -10.09 4.20 -11.87
N ASN A 302 -11.11 4.34 -12.72
CA ASN A 302 -10.96 4.52 -14.18
C ASN A 302 -10.64 5.98 -14.59
N GLY A 303 -10.31 6.86 -13.65
CA GLY A 303 -9.99 8.25 -14.00
C GLY A 303 -9.38 9.04 -12.85
N LYS A 304 -10.18 9.40 -11.85
CA LYS A 304 -9.81 10.40 -10.84
C LYS A 304 -8.80 9.93 -9.80
N LEU A 305 -8.88 8.67 -9.35
CA LEU A 305 -7.95 8.15 -8.37
C LEU A 305 -6.58 7.90 -8.98
N SER A 306 -5.55 8.22 -8.22
CA SER A 306 -4.16 8.18 -8.66
C SER A 306 -3.42 6.92 -8.22
N THR A 307 -3.70 6.41 -7.02
CA THR A 307 -3.02 5.23 -6.47
C THR A 307 -3.99 4.32 -5.73
N ILE A 308 -3.60 3.05 -5.59
CA ILE A 308 -4.20 2.10 -4.66
C ILE A 308 -3.12 1.69 -3.67
N GLY A 309 -3.33 2.02 -2.39
CA GLY A 309 -2.52 1.56 -1.27
C GLY A 309 -3.28 0.56 -0.40
N THR A 310 -2.64 0.03 0.62
CA THR A 310 -3.32 -0.90 1.54
C THR A 310 -3.76 -0.26 2.84
N ASP A 311 -3.06 0.76 3.31
CA ASP A 311 -3.11 1.20 4.71
C ASP A 311 -2.95 -0.01 5.65
N HIS A 312 -2.01 -0.91 5.28
CA HIS A 312 -1.72 -2.12 6.05
C HIS A 312 -1.32 -1.75 7.46
N ALA A 313 -2.22 -1.98 8.41
CA ALA A 313 -2.09 -1.50 9.78
C ALA A 313 -2.49 -2.58 10.79
N PRO A 314 -1.66 -3.63 10.95
CA PRO A 314 -1.97 -4.78 11.79
C PRO A 314 -2.12 -4.41 13.27
N HIS A 315 -3.05 -5.11 13.92
CA HIS A 315 -3.31 -5.12 15.36
C HIS A 315 -3.57 -6.55 15.82
N THR A 316 -3.31 -6.87 17.07
CA THR A 316 -3.67 -8.20 17.60
C THR A 316 -5.18 -8.36 17.68
N LEU A 317 -5.67 -9.61 17.73
CA LEU A 317 -7.11 -9.85 17.85
C LEU A 317 -7.69 -9.32 19.17
N GLU A 318 -6.90 -9.27 20.23
CA GLU A 318 -7.26 -8.67 21.52
C GLU A 318 -7.48 -7.16 21.36
N GLU A 319 -6.61 -6.47 20.63
CA GLU A 319 -6.73 -5.04 20.35
C GLU A 319 -7.92 -4.71 19.44
N LYS A 320 -8.44 -5.69 18.71
CA LYS A 320 -9.65 -5.55 17.87
C LYS A 320 -10.95 -5.80 18.63
N GLN A 321 -10.90 -6.05 19.94
CA GLN A 321 -12.09 -6.19 20.75
C GLN A 321 -12.68 -4.84 21.16
N GLY A 322 -14.02 -4.78 21.25
CA GLY A 322 -14.77 -3.57 21.63
C GLY A 322 -15.52 -2.94 20.47
N GLY A 323 -16.03 -1.76 20.71
CA GLY A 323 -16.81 -0.95 19.78
C GLY A 323 -16.03 0.21 19.17
N CYS A 324 -16.73 1.32 18.98
CA CYS A 324 -16.18 2.51 18.36
C CYS A 324 -15.05 3.17 19.16
N GLN A 325 -15.10 3.10 20.49
CA GLN A 325 -14.11 3.72 21.37
C GLN A 325 -12.90 2.82 21.60
N ASN A 326 -13.12 1.54 21.96
CA ASN A 326 -12.09 0.67 22.50
C ASN A 326 -11.35 -0.14 21.44
N ALA A 327 -12.03 -0.67 20.42
CA ALA A 327 -11.35 -1.42 19.39
C ALA A 327 -10.36 -0.56 18.59
N MET A 328 -9.15 -1.07 18.37
CA MET A 328 -8.13 -0.36 17.57
C MET A 328 -8.49 -0.31 16.08
N SER A 329 -8.15 0.82 15.43
CA SER A 329 -8.38 1.03 14.01
C SER A 329 -7.17 0.61 13.19
N GLY A 330 -7.38 -0.23 12.19
CA GLY A 330 -6.38 -0.79 11.30
C GLY A 330 -6.57 -2.29 11.09
N MET A 331 -6.11 -2.79 9.95
CA MET A 331 -6.24 -4.19 9.55
C MET A 331 -5.07 -4.63 8.66
N PRO A 332 -4.69 -5.92 8.66
CA PRO A 332 -3.64 -6.44 7.77
C PRO A 332 -4.23 -6.71 6.37
N MET A 333 -3.74 -5.99 5.35
CA MET A 333 -4.26 -6.06 3.97
C MET A 333 -3.21 -6.41 2.92
N ILE A 334 -1.89 -6.22 3.20
CA ILE A 334 -0.85 -6.21 2.17
C ILE A 334 -0.74 -7.52 1.39
N GLN A 335 -0.80 -8.66 2.11
CA GLN A 335 -0.63 -9.99 1.50
C GLN A 335 -1.68 -10.32 0.44
N PHE A 336 -2.91 -9.84 0.64
CA PHE A 336 -4.04 -10.17 -0.24
C PHE A 336 -4.48 -8.98 -1.11
N SER A 337 -3.68 -7.90 -1.14
CA SER A 337 -4.01 -6.67 -1.86
C SER A 337 -4.16 -6.89 -3.36
N LEU A 338 -3.14 -7.43 -4.01
CA LEU A 338 -3.14 -7.64 -5.46
C LEU A 338 -4.23 -8.62 -5.90
N VAL A 339 -4.37 -9.78 -5.24
CA VAL A 339 -5.41 -10.76 -5.61
C VAL A 339 -6.83 -10.23 -5.36
N SER A 340 -7.01 -9.38 -4.34
CA SER A 340 -8.27 -8.68 -4.12
C SER A 340 -8.59 -7.71 -5.25
N MET A 341 -7.62 -6.96 -5.73
CA MET A 341 -7.81 -6.04 -6.85
C MET A 341 -7.98 -6.78 -8.18
N LEU A 342 -7.27 -7.87 -8.41
CA LEU A 342 -7.48 -8.74 -9.56
C LEU A 342 -8.90 -9.34 -9.58
N SER A 343 -9.53 -9.55 -8.42
CA SER A 343 -10.95 -9.93 -8.36
C SER A 343 -11.91 -8.84 -8.84
N LEU A 344 -11.50 -7.57 -8.83
CA LEU A 344 -12.25 -6.46 -9.43
C LEU A 344 -12.05 -6.41 -10.96
N VAL A 345 -10.89 -6.87 -11.44
CA VAL A 345 -10.68 -7.07 -12.90
C VAL A 345 -11.62 -8.14 -13.43
N ASP A 346 -11.77 -9.27 -12.73
CA ASP A 346 -12.72 -10.34 -13.10
C ASP A 346 -14.17 -9.86 -13.12
N LYS A 347 -14.50 -8.81 -12.34
CA LYS A 347 -15.83 -8.18 -12.31
C LYS A 347 -15.97 -6.99 -13.27
N GLU A 348 -14.98 -6.77 -14.12
CA GLU A 348 -14.95 -5.67 -15.10
C GLU A 348 -15.08 -4.26 -14.47
N VAL A 349 -14.73 -4.13 -13.18
CA VAL A 349 -14.70 -2.84 -12.49
C VAL A 349 -13.53 -1.99 -12.96
N ILE A 350 -12.42 -2.64 -13.29
CA ILE A 350 -11.18 -2.02 -13.75
C ILE A 350 -10.44 -2.95 -14.71
N SER A 351 -9.74 -2.42 -15.71
CA SER A 351 -8.87 -3.24 -16.56
C SER A 351 -7.58 -3.62 -15.83
N ILE A 352 -6.91 -4.67 -16.28
CA ILE A 352 -5.61 -5.10 -15.70
C ILE A 352 -4.53 -4.03 -15.94
N GLU A 353 -4.53 -3.38 -17.09
CA GLU A 353 -3.60 -2.31 -17.42
C GLU A 353 -3.76 -1.13 -16.46
N ARG A 354 -5.01 -0.72 -16.21
CA ARG A 354 -5.30 0.37 -15.26
C ARG A 354 -4.96 -0.01 -13.82
N LEU A 355 -5.17 -1.27 -13.43
CA LEU A 355 -4.77 -1.77 -12.12
C LEU A 355 -3.24 -1.65 -11.94
N VAL A 356 -2.46 -2.05 -12.94
CA VAL A 356 -1.00 -1.92 -12.93
C VAL A 356 -0.57 -0.45 -12.83
N GLU A 357 -1.25 0.45 -13.55
CA GLU A 357 -1.01 1.89 -13.40
C GLU A 357 -1.18 2.35 -11.95
N LEU A 358 -2.29 1.98 -11.31
CA LEU A 358 -2.62 2.44 -9.96
C LEU A 358 -1.77 1.82 -8.85
N MET A 359 -1.24 0.60 -9.05
CA MET A 359 -0.46 -0.12 -8.04
C MET A 359 1.06 -0.13 -8.29
N ALA A 360 1.52 0.34 -9.46
CA ALA A 360 2.95 0.35 -9.77
C ALA A 360 3.41 1.65 -10.44
N HIS A 361 2.86 2.00 -11.60
CA HIS A 361 3.34 3.14 -12.39
C HIS A 361 3.08 4.48 -11.71
N ASN A 362 1.86 4.69 -11.26
CA ASN A 362 1.46 5.96 -10.65
C ASN A 362 2.14 6.20 -9.29
N PRO A 363 2.25 5.23 -8.35
CA PRO A 363 3.08 5.44 -7.17
C PRO A 363 4.53 5.78 -7.50
N ALA A 364 5.13 5.09 -8.49
CA ALA A 364 6.49 5.38 -8.92
C ALA A 364 6.64 6.79 -9.50
N THR A 365 5.65 7.26 -10.26
CA THR A 365 5.65 8.58 -10.88
C THR A 365 5.36 9.68 -9.86
N LEU A 366 4.32 9.51 -9.05
CA LEU A 366 3.86 10.48 -8.05
C LEU A 366 4.96 10.81 -7.03
N PHE A 367 5.64 9.77 -6.56
CA PHE A 367 6.71 9.90 -5.57
C PHE A 367 8.11 9.94 -6.20
N SER A 368 8.22 10.06 -7.52
CA SER A 368 9.50 10.18 -8.24
C SER A 368 10.48 9.03 -7.98
N VAL A 369 9.99 7.80 -7.83
CA VAL A 369 10.82 6.61 -7.56
C VAL A 369 11.80 6.37 -8.72
N SER A 370 13.06 6.13 -8.40
CA SER A 370 14.10 5.87 -9.40
C SER A 370 14.05 4.42 -9.87
N GLU A 371 13.97 4.22 -11.19
CA GLU A 371 14.18 2.96 -11.91
C GLU A 371 13.37 1.75 -11.42
N ARG A 372 12.18 1.97 -10.82
CA ARG A 372 11.23 0.94 -10.34
C ARG A 372 9.80 1.27 -10.79
N GLY A 373 8.88 0.34 -10.61
CA GLY A 373 7.46 0.49 -10.94
C GLY A 373 7.11 0.32 -12.42
N PHE A 374 8.08 0.02 -13.27
CA PHE A 374 7.91 -0.20 -14.71
C PHE A 374 8.74 -1.37 -15.20
N ILE A 375 8.25 -2.09 -16.22
CA ILE A 375 9.04 -3.08 -16.95
C ILE A 375 9.73 -2.37 -18.12
N ARG A 376 10.96 -1.91 -17.88
CA ARG A 376 11.78 -1.18 -18.86
C ARG A 376 13.22 -1.67 -18.84
N ARG A 377 13.89 -1.67 -20.00
CA ARG A 377 15.33 -1.96 -20.07
C ARG A 377 16.12 -1.02 -19.14
N GLY A 378 17.02 -1.57 -18.35
CA GLY A 378 17.86 -0.86 -17.39
C GLY A 378 17.20 -0.64 -16.02
N TYR A 379 15.89 -0.81 -15.89
CA TYR A 379 15.19 -0.72 -14.60
C TYR A 379 15.49 -1.92 -13.72
N LYS A 380 15.32 -1.76 -12.43
CA LYS A 380 15.38 -2.86 -11.46
C LYS A 380 14.36 -3.93 -11.82
N ALA A 381 14.76 -5.17 -11.73
CA ALA A 381 13.89 -6.31 -12.02
C ALA A 381 13.05 -6.68 -10.80
N ASP A 382 12.09 -5.81 -10.50
CA ASP A 382 11.04 -6.02 -9.51
C ASP A 382 9.76 -6.38 -10.25
N LEU A 383 9.37 -7.65 -10.18
CA LEU A 383 8.30 -8.20 -10.99
C LEU A 383 7.40 -9.11 -10.15
N VAL A 384 6.14 -9.22 -10.53
CA VAL A 384 5.23 -10.22 -9.99
C VAL A 384 4.59 -11.02 -11.13
N ILE A 385 4.61 -12.34 -11.00
CA ILE A 385 3.97 -13.28 -11.92
C ILE A 385 2.67 -13.74 -11.26
N VAL A 386 1.56 -13.46 -11.91
CA VAL A 386 0.23 -13.87 -11.43
C VAL A 386 -0.40 -14.86 -12.41
N ARG A 387 -1.13 -15.82 -11.87
CA ARG A 387 -1.88 -16.81 -12.65
C ARG A 387 -3.33 -16.84 -12.22
N LYS A 388 -4.21 -17.00 -13.19
CA LYS A 388 -5.60 -17.39 -12.94
C LYS A 388 -5.68 -18.91 -12.90
N GLY A 389 -6.29 -19.47 -11.88
CA GLY A 389 -6.38 -20.91 -11.66
C GLY A 389 -7.64 -21.31 -10.93
N ASP A 390 -7.62 -22.48 -10.30
CA ASP A 390 -8.74 -22.94 -9.49
C ASP A 390 -8.99 -22.01 -8.29
N PRO A 391 -10.27 -21.85 -7.88
CA PRO A 391 -10.60 -21.04 -6.71
C PRO A 391 -9.94 -21.58 -5.44
N TRP A 392 -9.35 -20.69 -4.67
CA TRP A 392 -8.79 -20.99 -3.35
C TRP A 392 -9.35 -20.05 -2.29
N THR A 393 -9.39 -20.51 -1.05
CA THR A 393 -9.96 -19.76 0.07
C THR A 393 -8.85 -19.26 0.99
N VAL A 394 -8.92 -18.00 1.40
CA VAL A 394 -8.01 -17.47 2.43
C VAL A 394 -8.33 -18.14 3.76
N THR A 395 -7.41 -18.98 4.23
CA THR A 395 -7.47 -19.63 5.54
C THR A 395 -6.46 -19.01 6.49
N ARG A 396 -6.64 -19.23 7.79
CA ARG A 396 -5.72 -18.69 8.80
C ARG A 396 -4.28 -19.16 8.58
N ASP A 397 -4.09 -20.39 8.15
CA ASP A 397 -2.76 -21.00 7.95
C ASP A 397 -1.97 -20.36 6.80
N CYS A 398 -2.63 -19.66 5.86
CA CYS A 398 -1.95 -18.97 4.78
C CYS A 398 -1.58 -17.52 5.12
N ILE A 399 -1.94 -17.01 6.31
CA ILE A 399 -1.70 -15.63 6.71
C ILE A 399 -0.31 -15.48 7.32
N LEU A 400 0.54 -14.68 6.66
CA LEU A 400 1.93 -14.46 7.06
C LEU A 400 2.12 -13.26 7.98
N SER A 401 1.16 -12.32 8.01
CA SER A 401 1.22 -11.19 8.94
C SER A 401 1.31 -11.70 10.37
N LYS A 402 2.18 -11.11 11.18
CA LYS A 402 2.45 -11.50 12.56
C LYS A 402 1.20 -11.49 13.43
N CYS A 403 0.25 -10.61 13.16
CA CYS A 403 -1.00 -10.54 13.91
C CYS A 403 -1.91 -11.78 13.72
N GLY A 404 -1.63 -12.65 12.72
CA GLY A 404 -2.24 -13.97 12.54
C GLY A 404 -3.70 -13.97 12.09
N TRP A 405 -4.21 -12.89 11.48
CA TRP A 405 -5.56 -12.79 10.96
C TRP A 405 -5.62 -11.86 9.74
N SER A 406 -6.73 -11.92 8.98
CA SER A 406 -7.01 -10.99 7.88
C SER A 406 -8.52 -10.71 7.79
N PRO A 407 -8.94 -9.49 7.41
CA PRO A 407 -10.37 -9.19 7.21
C PRO A 407 -10.96 -9.92 5.99
N VAL A 408 -10.11 -10.50 5.14
CA VAL A 408 -10.53 -11.30 3.98
C VAL A 408 -10.46 -12.81 4.22
N GLU A 409 -10.23 -13.25 5.46
CA GLU A 409 -10.34 -14.67 5.84
C GLU A 409 -11.70 -15.23 5.43
N GLY A 410 -11.72 -16.41 4.80
CA GLY A 410 -12.91 -17.05 4.22
C GLY A 410 -13.27 -16.60 2.80
N LYS A 411 -12.62 -15.56 2.25
CA LYS A 411 -12.85 -15.10 0.88
C LYS A 411 -12.17 -16.01 -0.13
N GLN A 412 -12.84 -16.24 -1.26
CA GLN A 412 -12.29 -17.01 -2.39
C GLN A 412 -11.72 -16.08 -3.46
N TYR A 413 -10.60 -16.50 -4.03
CA TYR A 413 -9.94 -15.87 -5.18
C TYR A 413 -9.61 -16.91 -6.26
N ASN A 414 -9.64 -16.47 -7.52
CA ASN A 414 -9.23 -17.25 -8.68
C ASN A 414 -7.80 -16.93 -9.13
N TRP A 415 -7.22 -15.87 -8.59
CA TRP A 415 -5.88 -15.40 -8.91
C TRP A 415 -4.90 -15.80 -7.82
N HIS A 416 -3.70 -16.18 -8.27
CA HIS A 416 -2.58 -16.53 -7.41
C HIS A 416 -1.37 -15.67 -7.74
N VAL A 417 -0.66 -15.22 -6.73
CA VAL A 417 0.72 -14.76 -6.90
C VAL A 417 1.58 -16.02 -7.05
N ALA A 418 2.00 -16.31 -8.28
CA ALA A 418 2.81 -17.49 -8.55
C ALA A 418 4.27 -17.26 -8.15
N GLN A 419 4.78 -16.06 -8.39
CA GLN A 419 6.16 -15.72 -8.06
C GLN A 419 6.34 -14.20 -7.92
N THR A 420 7.15 -13.80 -6.95
CA THR A 420 7.62 -12.41 -6.80
C THR A 420 9.12 -12.38 -6.98
N ILE A 421 9.59 -11.48 -7.85
CA ILE A 421 10.99 -11.24 -8.17
C ILE A 421 11.37 -9.88 -7.61
N LEU A 422 12.38 -9.85 -6.77
CA LEU A 422 12.90 -8.66 -6.10
C LEU A 422 14.35 -8.46 -6.52
N ASN A 423 14.68 -7.30 -7.08
CA ASN A 423 16.05 -6.99 -7.49
C ASN A 423 16.69 -8.14 -8.31
N GLY A 424 15.93 -8.69 -9.26
CA GLY A 424 16.34 -9.77 -10.17
C GLY A 424 16.41 -11.17 -9.59
N LYS A 425 16.03 -11.37 -8.32
CA LYS A 425 16.03 -12.66 -7.65
C LYS A 425 14.62 -13.10 -7.27
N THR A 426 14.34 -14.39 -7.35
CA THR A 426 13.09 -14.94 -6.82
C THR A 426 13.06 -14.74 -5.30
N ALA A 427 12.11 -13.95 -4.83
CA ALA A 427 11.90 -13.63 -3.42
C ALA A 427 10.75 -14.46 -2.81
N TYR A 428 9.76 -14.78 -3.62
CA TYR A 428 8.64 -15.64 -3.26
C TYR A 428 8.27 -16.53 -4.45
N LYS A 429 7.95 -17.77 -4.17
CA LYS A 429 7.42 -18.71 -5.15
C LYS A 429 6.35 -19.56 -4.51
N ASN A 430 5.21 -19.69 -5.18
CA ASN A 430 4.15 -20.62 -4.84
C ASN A 430 4.41 -21.92 -5.59
N ASP A 431 4.87 -22.97 -4.90
CA ASP A 431 5.26 -24.24 -5.51
C ASP A 431 4.07 -25.11 -5.92
N ASN A 432 2.86 -24.79 -5.46
CA ASN A 432 1.68 -25.61 -5.68
C ASN A 432 0.83 -25.14 -6.86
N GLY A 433 1.40 -24.73 -7.96
CA GLY A 433 0.78 -24.16 -9.17
C GLY A 433 -0.59 -24.70 -9.65
N ASN A 434 -1.29 -25.51 -8.85
CA ASN A 434 -2.59 -26.10 -9.05
C ASN A 434 -3.55 -25.82 -7.88
N GLY A 435 -3.57 -24.62 -7.29
CA GLY A 435 -4.70 -24.18 -6.45
C GLY A 435 -5.09 -25.02 -5.22
N ASN A 436 -4.46 -26.15 -4.98
CA ASN A 436 -4.69 -27.01 -3.81
C ASN A 436 -3.55 -26.78 -2.80
N ASP A 437 -3.53 -25.60 -2.26
CA ASP A 437 -2.48 -25.17 -1.36
C ASP A 437 -2.82 -25.59 0.07
N ASN A 438 -2.27 -26.68 0.48
CA ASN A 438 -1.78 -26.74 1.85
C ASN A 438 -0.63 -25.72 1.93
N TYR A 439 -0.98 -24.49 2.21
CA TYR A 439 -0.04 -23.42 2.54
C TYR A 439 0.61 -23.79 3.87
N ASN A 440 1.53 -24.74 3.83
CA ASN A 440 2.44 -24.97 4.94
C ASN A 440 3.31 -23.72 4.97
N GLY A 441 3.16 -22.91 6.00
CA GLY A 441 3.89 -21.67 6.21
C GLY A 441 5.43 -21.78 6.24
N ASN A 442 5.94 -22.93 5.88
CA ASN A 442 7.29 -23.23 5.48
C ASN A 442 7.33 -23.28 3.95
N GLY A 443 7.46 -22.11 3.30
CA GLY A 443 7.80 -22.04 1.88
C GLY A 443 9.02 -22.91 1.60
N ASN A 444 8.78 -24.16 1.23
CA ASN A 444 9.82 -25.05 0.77
C ASN A 444 10.28 -24.57 -0.60
N GLY A 445 11.43 -23.95 -0.66
CA GLY A 445 12.13 -23.79 -1.92
C GLY A 445 13.06 -22.59 -2.03
N ASN A 446 12.75 -21.44 -1.51
CA ASN A 446 13.69 -20.32 -1.51
C ASN A 446 13.81 -19.73 -0.11
N ASP A 447 15.02 -19.68 0.38
CA ASP A 447 15.37 -19.07 1.65
C ASP A 447 15.21 -17.54 1.54
N ILE A 448 13.96 -17.05 1.75
CA ILE A 448 13.65 -15.61 1.78
C ILE A 448 14.50 -14.91 2.86
N SER A 449 14.98 -15.66 3.85
CA SER A 449 15.78 -15.14 4.96
C SER A 449 17.07 -14.44 4.53
N ASN A 450 17.61 -14.79 3.35
CA ASN A 450 18.83 -14.20 2.80
C ASN A 450 18.57 -13.04 1.81
N LEU A 451 17.31 -12.74 1.47
CA LEU A 451 16.97 -11.61 0.62
C LEU A 451 16.67 -10.39 1.48
N ILE A 452 17.50 -9.38 1.37
CA ILE A 452 17.31 -8.08 1.99
C ILE A 452 16.90 -7.11 0.89
N GLY A 453 15.84 -6.35 1.14
CA GLY A 453 15.40 -5.27 0.27
C GLY A 453 16.40 -4.10 0.27
N GLU A 454 16.24 -3.23 -0.70
CA GLU A 454 17.10 -2.05 -0.84
C GLU A 454 16.34 -0.79 -0.43
N PRO A 455 17.03 0.22 0.12
CA PRO A 455 16.45 1.55 0.26
C PRO A 455 16.08 2.09 -1.13
N ILE A 456 14.89 2.67 -1.23
CA ILE A 456 14.41 3.28 -2.47
C ILE A 456 15.02 4.68 -2.60
N THR A 457 15.42 5.03 -3.82
CA THR A 457 15.91 6.36 -4.16
C THR A 457 14.91 7.11 -5.02
N PHE A 458 14.90 8.43 -4.89
CA PHE A 458 13.95 9.31 -5.55
C PHE A 458 14.68 10.30 -6.48
N ARG A 459 14.02 10.65 -7.59
CA ARG A 459 14.49 11.69 -8.53
C ARG A 459 13.94 13.02 -8.07
N VAL A 460 14.71 14.06 -8.20
CA VAL A 460 14.29 15.44 -7.92
C VAL A 460 14.37 16.26 -9.19
#